data_0e66be7c0b990758196c3edea8f13fa5
#
_entry.id   0e66be7c0b990758196c3edea8f13fa5
#
_cell.length_a   1.000
_cell.length_b   1.000
_cell.length_c   1.000
_cell.angle_alpha   90.00
_cell.angle_beta   90.00
_cell.angle_gamma   90.00
#
_symmetry.space_group_name_H-M   'P 1'
#
loop_
_entity.id
_entity.type
_entity.pdbx_description
1 polymer ?
#
loop_
_entity_poly.entity_id
_entity_poly.type
_entity_poly.pdbx_seq_one_letter_code
_entity_poly.pdbx_strand_id
1 'polypeptide(L)'
;MASVNKVIIVGNVGRDPETRYMPSGDAVTNISVATSDRYKDKQTGEMKENTEWHRIAFFGKLAEIAGQYLKKGSQVYVEGRLRTRKWTDQSG
;
A
#
# COMPACT_ATOMS: atom_id res chain seq x y z
N MET A 1 -9.32 -2.56 -27.60
CA MET A 1 -9.16 -3.39 -26.39
C MET A 1 -9.62 -2.60 -25.18
N ALA A 2 -10.56 -3.15 -24.44
CA ALA A 2 -11.06 -2.50 -23.23
C ALA A 2 -10.28 -3.03 -22.01
N SER A 3 -9.93 -2.15 -21.09
CA SER A 3 -9.24 -2.58 -19.88
C SER A 3 -9.55 -1.63 -18.73
N VAL A 4 -9.58 -2.18 -17.53
CA VAL A 4 -9.68 -1.40 -16.29
C VAL A 4 -8.65 -1.94 -15.32
N ASN A 5 -7.88 -1.04 -14.73
CA ASN A 5 -6.95 -1.39 -13.66
C ASN A 5 -7.09 -0.35 -12.56
N LYS A 6 -7.95 -0.65 -11.59
CA LYS A 6 -8.25 0.27 -10.50
C LYS A 6 -8.31 -0.49 -9.19
N VAL A 7 -7.64 0.05 -8.20
CA VAL A 7 -7.61 -0.50 -6.84
C VAL A 7 -8.03 0.59 -5.88
N ILE A 8 -8.89 0.24 -4.93
CA ILE A 8 -9.31 1.13 -3.86
C ILE A 8 -8.98 0.44 -2.54
N ILE A 9 -8.22 1.13 -1.69
CA ILE A 9 -7.83 0.62 -0.39
C ILE A 9 -8.14 1.66 0.67
N VAL A 10 -8.85 1.24 1.71
CA VAL A 10 -9.08 2.02 2.91
C VAL A 10 -8.53 1.24 4.09
N GLY A 11 -7.59 1.81 4.80
CA GLY A 11 -6.96 1.11 5.90
C GLY A 11 -6.07 2.02 6.71
N ASN A 12 -5.23 1.42 7.54
CA ASN A 12 -4.34 2.15 8.42
C ASN A 12 -2.89 1.93 8.05
N VAL A 13 -2.12 3.02 8.07
CA VAL A 13 -0.68 2.98 7.79
C VAL A 13 0.01 2.23 8.92
N GLY A 14 0.81 1.21 8.56
CA GLY A 14 1.42 0.33 9.54
C GLY A 14 2.76 0.78 10.06
N ARG A 15 3.43 1.67 9.34
CA ARG A 15 4.70 2.26 9.75
C ARG A 15 4.85 3.62 9.08
N ASP A 16 5.78 4.43 9.58
CA ASP A 16 6.01 5.73 9.00
C ASP A 16 6.43 5.63 7.54
N PRO A 17 5.94 6.55 6.69
CA PRO A 17 6.29 6.54 5.27
C PRO A 17 7.78 6.67 5.05
N GLU A 18 8.26 5.98 4.02
CA GLU A 18 9.66 6.07 3.60
C GLU A 18 9.72 6.82 2.28
N THR A 19 10.38 7.96 2.29
CA THR A 19 10.50 8.81 1.10
C THR A 19 11.93 8.77 0.58
N ARG A 20 12.07 8.54 -0.72
CA ARG A 20 13.34 8.56 -1.43
C ARG A 20 13.24 9.49 -2.62
N TYR A 21 14.38 10.01 -3.02
CA TYR A 21 14.48 10.83 -4.23
C TYR A 21 15.27 10.07 -5.28
N MET A 22 14.71 10.01 -6.48
CA MET A 22 15.37 9.38 -7.60
C MET A 22 16.45 10.31 -8.17
N PRO A 23 17.42 9.79 -8.96
CA PRO A 23 18.43 10.65 -9.57
C PRO A 23 17.85 11.78 -10.42
N SER A 24 16.64 11.60 -10.94
CA SER A 24 15.93 12.65 -11.67
C SER A 24 15.42 13.78 -10.78
N GLY A 25 15.48 13.60 -9.46
CA GLY A 25 14.95 14.55 -8.50
C GLY A 25 13.51 14.28 -8.06
N ASP A 26 12.84 13.31 -8.66
CA ASP A 26 11.48 12.98 -8.32
C ASP A 26 11.41 12.18 -7.02
N ALA A 27 10.42 12.51 -6.20
CA ALA A 27 10.20 11.80 -4.94
C ALA A 27 9.39 10.53 -5.16
N VAL A 28 9.72 9.51 -4.37
CA VAL A 28 8.94 8.28 -4.26
C VAL A 28 8.71 8.00 -2.78
N THR A 29 7.47 7.84 -2.38
CA THR A 29 7.12 7.52 -1.01
C THR A 29 6.42 6.16 -0.99
N ASN A 30 6.92 5.27 -0.14
CA ASN A 30 6.33 3.95 0.07
C ASN A 30 5.66 3.89 1.43
N ILE A 31 4.47 3.32 1.45
CA ILE A 31 3.75 3.07 2.69
C ILE A 31 3.23 1.63 2.69
N SER A 32 2.99 1.13 3.90
CA SER A 32 2.31 -0.15 4.11
C SER A 32 0.97 0.14 4.76
N VAL A 33 -0.10 -0.36 4.16
CA VAL A 33 -1.46 -0.14 4.66
C VAL A 33 -2.07 -1.49 5.01
N ALA A 34 -2.63 -1.58 6.21
CA ALA A 34 -3.31 -2.77 6.69
C ALA A 34 -4.80 -2.67 6.45
N THR A 35 -5.37 -3.70 5.84
CA THR A 35 -6.82 -3.90 5.78
C THR A 35 -7.16 -5.17 6.53
N SER A 36 -8.21 -5.14 7.33
CA SER A 36 -8.56 -6.26 8.18
C SER A 36 -10.01 -6.66 7.98
N ASP A 37 -10.24 -7.96 7.91
CA ASP A 37 -11.56 -8.55 7.88
C ASP A 37 -11.75 -9.39 9.13
N ARG A 38 -12.96 -9.33 9.70
CA ARG A 38 -13.33 -10.21 10.79
C ARG A 38 -14.36 -11.20 10.29
N TYR A 39 -14.17 -12.43 10.67
CA TYR A 39 -15.12 -13.49 10.33
C TYR A 39 -15.29 -14.45 11.48
N LYS A 40 -16.46 -15.11 11.52
CA LYS A 40 -16.73 -16.10 12.53
C LYS A 40 -16.34 -17.49 12.00
N ASP A 41 -15.49 -18.18 12.74
CA ASP A 41 -15.13 -19.55 12.42
C ASP A 41 -16.33 -20.45 12.70
N LYS A 42 -16.80 -21.15 11.68
CA LYS A 42 -17.96 -22.01 11.81
C LYS A 42 -17.70 -23.23 12.68
N GLN A 43 -16.46 -23.66 12.79
CA GLN A 43 -16.10 -24.85 13.57
C GLN A 43 -15.98 -24.55 15.06
N THR A 44 -15.36 -23.41 15.40
CA THR A 44 -15.08 -23.07 16.79
C THR A 44 -16.01 -22.02 17.36
N GLY A 45 -16.72 -21.30 16.50
CA GLY A 45 -17.57 -20.18 16.90
C GLY A 45 -16.79 -18.92 17.30
N GLU A 46 -15.47 -18.95 17.17
CA GLU A 46 -14.62 -17.82 17.52
C GLU A 46 -14.57 -16.79 16.41
N MET A 47 -14.43 -15.52 16.80
CA MET A 47 -14.17 -14.45 15.83
C MET A 47 -12.70 -14.46 15.48
N LYS A 48 -12.41 -14.49 14.19
CA LYS A 48 -11.06 -14.43 13.67
C LYS A 48 -10.88 -13.18 12.85
N GLU A 49 -9.65 -12.71 12.80
CA GLU A 49 -9.28 -11.53 12.04
C GLU A 49 -8.21 -11.90 11.03
N ASN A 50 -8.41 -11.44 9.80
CA ASN A 50 -7.45 -11.63 8.73
C ASN A 50 -6.96 -10.25 8.27
N THR A 51 -5.65 -10.04 8.31
CA THR A 51 -5.05 -8.76 7.94
C THR A 51 -4.23 -8.94 6.68
N GLU A 52 -4.52 -8.08 5.70
CA GLU A 52 -3.71 -7.99 4.49
C GLU A 52 -2.87 -6.72 4.53
N TRP A 53 -1.60 -6.85 4.16
CA TRP A 53 -0.68 -5.74 4.07
C TRP A 53 -0.49 -5.35 2.63
N HIS A 54 -0.79 -4.10 2.33
CA HIS A 54 -0.65 -3.57 0.98
C HIS A 54 0.53 -2.63 0.92
N ARG A 55 1.38 -2.81 -0.08
CA ARG A 55 2.46 -1.88 -0.35
C ARG A 55 2.01 -0.90 -1.40
N ILE A 56 2.12 0.37 -1.09
CA ILE A 56 1.65 1.45 -1.95
C ILE A 56 2.80 2.42 -2.19
N ALA A 57 3.01 2.75 -3.46
CA ALA A 57 4.02 3.72 -3.85
C ALA A 57 3.35 4.97 -4.39
N PHE A 58 3.82 6.11 -3.92
CA PHE A 58 3.42 7.42 -4.44
C PHE A 58 4.59 8.05 -5.18
N PHE A 59 4.29 8.77 -6.24
CA PHE A 59 5.30 9.38 -7.08
C PHE A 59 5.09 10.88 -7.19
N GLY A 60 6.19 11.62 -7.36
CA GLY A 60 6.15 13.04 -7.62
C GLY A 60 5.62 13.86 -6.46
N LYS A 61 4.79 14.83 -6.75
CA LYS A 61 4.27 15.74 -5.73
C LYS A 61 3.42 15.02 -4.69
N LEU A 62 2.66 14.03 -5.11
CA LEU A 62 1.86 13.23 -4.18
C LEU A 62 2.75 12.47 -3.21
N ALA A 63 3.93 12.02 -3.65
CA ALA A 63 4.90 11.37 -2.77
C ALA A 63 5.39 12.30 -1.68
N GLU A 64 5.65 13.56 -2.01
CA GLU A 64 6.06 14.55 -1.03
C GLU A 64 4.96 14.80 0.01
N ILE A 65 3.72 14.92 -0.44
CA ILE A 65 2.58 15.12 0.43
C ILE A 65 2.40 13.92 1.37
N ALA A 66 2.45 12.72 0.83
CA ALA A 66 2.30 11.50 1.62
C ALA A 66 3.40 11.37 2.67
N GLY A 67 4.65 11.65 2.28
CA GLY A 67 5.78 11.58 3.19
C GLY A 67 5.72 12.63 4.29
N GLN A 68 5.09 13.76 4.03
CA GLN A 68 5.01 14.87 4.98
C GLN A 68 3.86 14.70 5.97
N TYR A 69 2.72 14.21 5.53
CA TYR A 69 1.50 14.20 6.33
C TYR A 69 1.11 12.85 6.89
N LEU A 70 1.48 11.76 6.25
CA LEU A 70 1.13 10.44 6.73
C LEU A 70 2.11 9.96 7.80
N LYS A 71 1.61 9.17 8.72
CA LYS A 71 2.42 8.56 9.76
C LYS A 71 1.77 7.26 10.19
N LYS A 72 2.53 6.46 10.94
CA LYS A 72 2.02 5.22 11.50
C LYS A 72 0.71 5.46 12.23
N GLY A 73 -0.30 4.65 11.91
CA GLY A 73 -1.63 4.75 12.50
C GLY A 73 -2.60 5.60 11.72
N SER A 74 -2.16 6.39 10.75
CA SER A 74 -3.05 7.20 9.93
C SER A 74 -4.03 6.33 9.16
N GLN A 75 -5.30 6.74 9.14
CA GLN A 75 -6.30 6.12 8.29
C GLN A 75 -6.28 6.78 6.92
N VAL A 76 -6.24 5.97 5.87
CA VAL A 76 -6.12 6.49 4.50
C VAL A 76 -7.12 5.83 3.57
N TYR A 77 -7.55 6.61 2.58
CA TYR A 77 -8.27 6.14 1.41
C TYR A 77 -7.35 6.34 0.21
N VAL A 78 -7.05 5.28 -0.51
CA VAL A 78 -6.14 5.34 -1.65
C VAL A 78 -6.80 4.75 -2.88
N GLU A 79 -6.74 5.46 -3.98
CA GLU A 79 -7.06 4.94 -5.29
C GLU A 79 -5.80 4.86 -6.12
N GLY A 80 -5.64 3.77 -6.83
CA GLY A 80 -4.50 3.57 -7.69
C GLY A 80 -4.71 2.43 -8.63
N ARG A 81 -3.62 1.90 -9.14
CA ARG A 81 -3.63 0.76 -10.04
C ARG A 81 -2.58 -0.24 -9.62
N LEU A 82 -2.82 -1.48 -9.96
CA LEU A 82 -1.84 -2.54 -9.73
C LEU A 82 -0.73 -2.42 -10.74
N ARG A 83 0.48 -2.56 -10.25
CA ARG A 83 1.67 -2.56 -11.08
C ARG A 83 2.58 -3.68 -10.63
N THR A 84 2.93 -4.55 -11.55
CA THR A 84 3.83 -5.65 -11.27
C THR A 84 5.24 -5.25 -11.66
N ARG A 85 6.18 -5.41 -10.73
CA ARG A 85 7.60 -5.30 -11.04
C ARG A 85 8.11 -6.63 -11.51
N LYS A 86 8.80 -6.62 -12.64
CA LYS A 86 9.53 -7.79 -13.06
C LYS A 86 10.88 -7.81 -12.36
N TRP A 87 11.15 -8.91 -11.70
CA TRP A 87 12.47 -9.19 -11.16
C TRP A 87 13.29 -9.88 -12.21
N THR A 88 14.51 -9.38 -12.43
CA THR A 88 15.49 -10.18 -13.14
C THR A 88 16.43 -10.72 -12.08
N ASP A 89 16.40 -12.03 -11.88
CA ASP A 89 17.30 -12.70 -10.98
C ASP A 89 18.71 -12.61 -11.55
N GLN A 90 19.67 -12.23 -10.71
CA GLN A 90 21.06 -12.12 -11.13
C GLN A 90 21.66 -13.46 -11.55
N SER A 91 21.08 -14.55 -11.12
CA SER A 91 21.58 -15.88 -11.47
C SER A 91 21.01 -16.41 -12.77
N GLY A 92 20.14 -15.68 -13.41
CA GLY A 92 19.53 -16.23 -14.62
C GLY A 92 18.80 -15.31 -15.51
#